data_faa0b71a0d7de5a77a30de13c17ed8ff
#
_entry.id   faa0b71a0d7de5a77a30de13c17ed8ff
#
_cell.length_a   1.000
_cell.length_b   1.000
_cell.length_c   1.000
_cell.angle_alpha   90.00
_cell.angle_beta   90.00
_cell.angle_gamma   90.00
#
_symmetry.space_group_name_H-M   'P 1'
#
loop_
_entity.id
_entity.type
_entity.pdbx_description
1 polymer ?
#
loop_
_entity_poly.entity_id
_entity_poly.type
_entity_poly.pdbx_seq_one_letter_code
_entity_poly.pdbx_strand_id
1 'polypeptide(L)'
;MQRVAFIAASLLAGAATAQSPSSGKPAPEHVRGDIVSIDGNTVTVKSRSGETVKLQLADDVRVAVAEKGDLGDVRDGAFIGTTAVPQSDGTLRAIEVHVFPDSMRGTGEGHRPWDLRPGSTMTNATVSGVGATGGKSPSTMTNATVAKVAGRKLTLKYSGGEKSVLVPSDAKVVKLEPGDRSQLKPGVHLFAIASRQADGTFRAERLTIGKGGVVPPM
;
A
#
# COMPACT_ATOMS: atom_id res chain seq x y z
N MET A 1 -62.38 -31.52 -47.62
CA MET A 1 -61.21 -30.65 -47.84
C MET A 1 -60.59 -30.37 -46.48
N GLN A 2 -59.59 -31.14 -46.15
CA GLN A 2 -58.93 -31.12 -44.80
C GLN A 2 -57.55 -30.50 -44.93
N ARG A 3 -57.35 -29.36 -44.28
CA ARG A 3 -56.06 -28.63 -44.30
C ARG A 3 -55.21 -29.11 -43.10
N VAL A 4 -54.12 -29.76 -43.42
CA VAL A 4 -53.10 -30.16 -42.43
C VAL A 4 -52.19 -29.00 -42.22
N ALA A 5 -52.08 -28.50 -40.95
CA ALA A 5 -51.11 -27.49 -40.55
C ALA A 5 -49.85 -28.14 -40.03
N PHE A 6 -48.70 -27.87 -40.66
CA PHE A 6 -47.35 -28.26 -40.16
C PHE A 6 -46.89 -27.23 -39.15
N ILE A 7 -46.62 -27.67 -37.92
CA ILE A 7 -45.93 -26.90 -36.89
C ILE A 7 -44.46 -27.22 -37.00
N ALA A 8 -43.66 -26.24 -37.38
CA ALA A 8 -42.21 -26.30 -37.35
C ALA A 8 -41.70 -25.93 -35.95
N ALA A 9 -41.15 -26.90 -35.27
CA ALA A 9 -40.45 -26.68 -33.97
C ALA A 9 -39.00 -26.24 -34.22
N SER A 10 -38.68 -25.00 -33.90
CA SER A 10 -37.34 -24.44 -33.95
C SER A 10 -36.61 -24.75 -32.64
N LEU A 11 -35.63 -25.68 -32.70
CA LEU A 11 -34.67 -25.88 -31.61
C LEU A 11 -33.68 -24.70 -31.56
N LEU A 12 -33.76 -23.84 -30.54
CA LEU A 12 -32.66 -22.94 -30.20
C LEU A 12 -31.60 -23.74 -29.44
N ALA A 13 -30.47 -24.00 -30.09
CA ALA A 13 -29.27 -24.52 -29.43
C ALA A 13 -28.59 -23.33 -28.70
N GLY A 14 -28.74 -23.28 -27.37
CA GLY A 14 -28.02 -22.35 -26.52
C GLY A 14 -26.53 -22.70 -26.48
N ALA A 15 -25.66 -21.87 -27.08
CA ALA A 15 -24.23 -21.98 -26.92
C ALA A 15 -23.84 -21.54 -25.49
N ALA A 16 -23.54 -22.53 -24.64
CA ALA A 16 -22.92 -22.31 -23.36
C ALA A 16 -21.48 -21.80 -23.59
N THR A 17 -21.24 -20.53 -23.40
CA THR A 17 -19.89 -19.98 -23.35
C THR A 17 -19.21 -20.44 -22.08
N ALA A 18 -18.37 -21.47 -22.19
CA ALA A 18 -17.47 -21.86 -21.12
C ALA A 18 -16.50 -20.72 -20.85
N GLN A 19 -16.70 -19.97 -19.75
CA GLN A 19 -15.71 -19.05 -19.23
C GLN A 19 -14.52 -19.87 -18.77
N SER A 20 -13.41 -19.76 -19.50
CA SER A 20 -12.13 -20.29 -19.08
C SER A 20 -11.77 -19.66 -17.72
N PRO A 21 -11.34 -20.46 -16.71
CA PRO A 21 -10.88 -19.89 -15.46
C PRO A 21 -9.67 -18.99 -15.76
N SER A 22 -9.81 -17.72 -15.46
CA SER A 22 -8.69 -16.75 -15.47
C SER A 22 -7.59 -17.31 -14.56
N SER A 23 -6.46 -17.71 -15.14
CA SER A 23 -5.25 -18.09 -14.43
C SER A 23 -4.57 -16.85 -13.84
N GLY A 24 -5.31 -16.06 -13.09
CA GLY A 24 -4.82 -14.90 -12.37
C GLY A 24 -3.91 -15.35 -11.24
N LYS A 25 -2.66 -14.88 -11.23
CA LYS A 25 -1.78 -14.98 -10.05
C LYS A 25 -2.59 -14.50 -8.82
N PRO A 26 -2.61 -15.26 -7.71
CA PRO A 26 -3.34 -14.83 -6.52
C PRO A 26 -3.01 -13.39 -6.13
N ALA A 27 -4.02 -12.64 -5.72
CA ALA A 27 -3.79 -11.28 -5.25
C ALA A 27 -2.78 -11.30 -4.08
N PRO A 28 -1.83 -10.37 -4.05
CA PRO A 28 -0.86 -10.32 -2.97
C PRO A 28 -1.56 -10.04 -1.64
N GLU A 29 -1.15 -10.73 -0.59
CA GLU A 29 -1.60 -10.53 0.78
C GLU A 29 -0.54 -9.79 1.59
N HIS A 30 -0.99 -9.02 2.58
CA HIS A 30 -0.12 -8.23 3.43
C HIS A 30 0.06 -8.94 4.79
N VAL A 31 1.29 -9.37 5.07
CA VAL A 31 1.65 -9.96 6.36
C VAL A 31 2.29 -8.88 7.22
N ARG A 32 1.68 -8.61 8.39
CA ARG A 32 2.14 -7.63 9.38
C ARG A 32 2.26 -8.30 10.74
N GLY A 33 3.41 -8.19 11.38
CA GLY A 33 3.61 -8.81 12.67
C GLY A 33 5.04 -8.77 13.15
N ASP A 34 5.33 -9.62 14.11
CA ASP A 34 6.64 -9.74 14.73
C ASP A 34 7.28 -11.06 14.35
N ILE A 35 8.57 -11.02 14.02
CA ILE A 35 9.34 -12.23 13.76
C ILE A 35 9.46 -13.02 15.06
N VAL A 36 8.99 -14.26 15.06
CA VAL A 36 9.12 -15.19 16.19
C VAL A 36 10.38 -16.03 16.05
N SER A 37 10.61 -16.60 14.86
CA SER A 37 11.77 -17.45 14.58
C SER A 37 12.11 -17.41 13.10
N ILE A 38 13.33 -17.81 12.79
CA ILE A 38 13.86 -17.92 11.43
C ILE A 38 14.55 -19.28 11.32
N ASP A 39 14.16 -20.04 10.32
CA ASP A 39 14.75 -21.34 9.98
C ASP A 39 15.01 -21.40 8.46
N GLY A 40 16.26 -21.26 8.08
CA GLY A 40 16.65 -21.15 6.68
C GLY A 40 15.90 -20.02 5.95
N ASN A 41 15.06 -20.38 4.99
CA ASN A 41 14.23 -19.46 4.21
C ASN A 41 12.84 -19.23 4.83
N THR A 42 12.51 -19.90 5.94
CA THR A 42 11.21 -19.78 6.59
C THR A 42 11.29 -18.80 7.76
N VAL A 43 10.46 -17.77 7.71
CA VAL A 43 10.26 -16.82 8.81
C VAL A 43 8.88 -17.09 9.42
N THR A 44 8.86 -17.40 10.72
CA THR A 44 7.62 -17.51 11.49
C THR A 44 7.28 -16.13 12.05
N VAL A 45 6.10 -15.65 11.73
CA VAL A 45 5.61 -14.32 12.11
C VAL A 45 4.37 -14.47 12.98
N LYS A 46 4.34 -13.78 14.10
CA LYS A 46 3.10 -13.58 14.88
C LYS A 46 2.42 -12.33 14.32
N SER A 47 1.30 -12.54 13.64
CA SER A 47 0.55 -11.45 13.00
C SER A 47 -0.10 -10.53 14.04
N ARG A 48 -0.53 -9.34 13.62
CA ARG A 48 -1.29 -8.41 14.48
C ARG A 48 -2.63 -8.97 14.93
N SER A 49 -3.21 -9.92 14.18
CA SER A 49 -4.42 -10.65 14.60
C SER A 49 -4.14 -11.74 15.65
N GLY A 50 -2.87 -11.99 15.97
CA GLY A 50 -2.43 -13.02 16.91
C GLY A 50 -2.17 -14.39 16.27
N GLU A 51 -2.41 -14.54 14.97
CA GLU A 51 -2.16 -15.77 14.24
C GLU A 51 -0.67 -15.97 13.97
N THR A 52 -0.26 -17.23 13.90
CA THR A 52 1.11 -17.59 13.48
C THR A 52 1.12 -17.89 11.97
N VAL A 53 1.91 -17.12 11.24
CA VAL A 53 2.05 -17.22 9.80
C VAL A 53 3.46 -17.70 9.46
N LYS A 54 3.57 -18.70 8.57
CA LYS A 54 4.84 -19.11 7.97
C LYS A 54 5.05 -18.38 6.65
N LEU A 55 6.13 -17.62 6.57
CA LEU A 55 6.51 -16.83 5.44
C LEU A 55 7.78 -17.42 4.81
N GLN A 56 7.64 -17.98 3.61
CA GLN A 56 8.77 -18.44 2.80
C GLN A 56 9.40 -17.24 2.09
N LEU A 57 10.66 -17.00 2.33
CA LEU A 57 11.41 -15.96 1.63
C LEU A 57 11.94 -16.50 0.30
N ALA A 58 11.81 -15.70 -0.76
CA ALA A 58 12.53 -15.98 -2.00
C ALA A 58 14.03 -15.91 -1.78
N ASP A 59 14.82 -16.61 -2.59
CA ASP A 59 16.29 -16.62 -2.45
C ASP A 59 16.88 -15.23 -2.68
N ASP A 60 16.27 -14.46 -3.58
CA ASP A 60 16.58 -13.07 -3.92
C ASP A 60 15.69 -12.06 -3.20
N VAL A 61 15.14 -12.42 -2.04
CA VAL A 61 14.24 -11.55 -1.27
C VAL A 61 14.87 -10.18 -1.04
N ARG A 62 14.13 -9.14 -1.38
CA ARG A 62 14.53 -7.75 -1.13
C ARG A 62 14.06 -7.30 0.24
N VAL A 63 15.01 -6.87 1.05
CA VAL A 63 14.76 -6.35 2.39
C VAL A 63 14.90 -4.84 2.39
N ALA A 64 13.94 -4.14 2.96
CA ALA A 64 14.06 -2.74 3.31
C ALA A 64 14.02 -2.58 4.83
N VAL A 65 14.70 -1.56 5.33
CA VAL A 65 14.73 -1.19 6.75
C VAL A 65 13.99 0.12 6.93
N ALA A 66 13.02 0.15 7.82
CA ALA A 66 12.30 1.35 8.19
C ALA A 66 12.92 1.96 9.45
N GLU A 67 13.37 3.19 9.34
CA GLU A 67 13.89 4.01 10.42
C GLU A 67 12.95 5.19 10.69
N LYS A 68 13.04 5.78 11.89
CA LYS A 68 12.30 7.00 12.21
C LYS A 68 12.73 8.13 11.27
N GLY A 69 11.76 8.73 10.61
CA GLY A 69 11.91 9.94 9.81
C GLY A 69 11.15 11.11 10.41
N ASP A 70 11.24 12.26 9.76
CA ASP A 70 10.46 13.44 10.10
C ASP A 70 9.89 14.13 8.84
N LEU A 71 9.05 15.14 9.05
CA LEU A 71 8.45 15.90 7.94
C LEU A 71 9.50 16.66 7.11
N GLY A 72 10.69 16.92 7.62
CA GLY A 72 11.79 17.55 6.88
C GLY A 72 12.33 16.66 5.76
N ASP A 73 12.19 15.35 5.91
CA ASP A 73 12.58 14.38 4.88
C ASP A 73 11.63 14.42 3.66
N VAL A 74 10.40 14.91 3.84
CA VAL A 74 9.38 15.05 2.78
C VAL A 74 9.60 16.37 2.06
N ARG A 75 10.38 16.37 0.99
CA ARG A 75 10.76 17.56 0.21
C ARG A 75 10.39 17.39 -1.26
N ASP A 76 10.40 18.48 -1.99
CA ASP A 76 10.18 18.47 -3.44
C ASP A 76 11.21 17.57 -4.13
N GLY A 77 10.76 16.82 -5.12
CA GLY A 77 11.56 15.80 -5.81
C GLY A 77 11.74 14.49 -5.05
N ALA A 78 11.39 14.38 -3.76
CA ALA A 78 11.47 13.10 -3.03
C ALA A 78 10.48 12.08 -3.62
N PHE A 79 10.86 10.81 -3.65
CA PHE A 79 9.94 9.71 -3.92
C PHE A 79 9.41 9.19 -2.58
N ILE A 80 8.10 9.23 -2.41
CA ILE A 80 7.44 8.85 -1.15
C ILE A 80 6.30 7.86 -1.39
N GLY A 81 6.02 7.05 -0.38
CA GLY A 81 4.76 6.33 -0.23
C GLY A 81 3.92 6.97 0.85
N THR A 82 2.61 7.00 0.67
CA THR A 82 1.71 7.45 1.73
C THR A 82 0.47 6.59 1.79
N THR A 83 0.13 6.12 2.99
CA THR A 83 -1.19 5.58 3.28
C THR A 83 -2.06 6.72 3.76
N ALA A 84 -3.20 6.91 3.10
CA ALA A 84 -4.07 8.05 3.33
C ALA A 84 -5.55 7.68 3.26
N VAL A 85 -6.40 8.51 3.85
CA VAL A 85 -7.86 8.40 3.75
C VAL A 85 -8.42 9.59 2.98
N PRO A 86 -9.42 9.36 2.11
CA PRO A 86 -10.11 10.43 1.39
C PRO A 86 -10.79 11.41 2.36
N GLN A 87 -10.78 12.69 1.98
CA GLN A 87 -11.51 13.75 2.65
C GLN A 87 -12.69 14.19 1.77
N SER A 88 -13.64 14.90 2.37
CA SER A 88 -14.84 15.40 1.67
C SER A 88 -14.55 16.41 0.55
N ASP A 89 -13.40 17.08 0.60
CA ASP A 89 -12.93 18.04 -0.40
C ASP A 89 -12.13 17.40 -1.56
N GLY A 90 -12.09 16.06 -1.61
CA GLY A 90 -11.34 15.30 -2.62
C GLY A 90 -9.83 15.19 -2.36
N THR A 91 -9.31 15.81 -1.30
CA THR A 91 -7.92 15.61 -0.86
C THR A 91 -7.78 14.28 -0.11
N LEU A 92 -6.55 13.84 0.06
CA LEU A 92 -6.20 12.71 0.89
C LEU A 92 -5.54 13.19 2.18
N ARG A 93 -5.91 12.63 3.33
CA ARG A 93 -5.23 12.87 4.62
C ARG A 93 -4.30 11.70 4.91
N ALA A 94 -3.01 11.96 4.96
CA ALA A 94 -2.01 10.95 5.28
C ALA A 94 -2.16 10.43 6.72
N ILE A 95 -2.04 9.13 6.88
CA ILE A 95 -1.89 8.43 8.15
C ILE A 95 -0.40 8.24 8.43
N GLU A 96 0.33 7.90 7.38
CA GLU A 96 1.76 7.62 7.44
C GLU A 96 2.43 7.97 6.10
N VAL A 97 3.72 8.27 6.17
CA VAL A 97 4.55 8.59 5.00
C VAL A 97 5.84 7.80 5.07
N HIS A 98 6.21 7.20 3.95
CA HIS A 98 7.48 6.49 3.76
C HIS A 98 8.33 7.29 2.78
N VAL A 99 9.53 7.69 3.18
CA VAL A 99 10.48 8.35 2.29
C VAL A 99 11.43 7.29 1.76
N PHE A 100 11.44 7.10 0.45
CA PHE A 100 12.32 6.15 -0.21
C PHE A 100 13.66 6.78 -0.53
N PRO A 101 14.78 6.06 -0.43
CA PRO A 101 16.05 6.50 -0.99
C PRO A 101 15.97 6.47 -2.53
N ASP A 102 16.87 7.20 -3.19
CA ASP A 102 16.87 7.27 -4.66
C ASP A 102 17.08 5.91 -5.33
N SER A 103 17.82 5.00 -4.68
CA SER A 103 18.00 3.62 -5.15
C SER A 103 16.71 2.79 -5.19
N MET A 104 15.67 3.21 -4.47
CA MET A 104 14.36 2.55 -4.43
C MET A 104 13.27 3.37 -5.15
N ARG A 105 13.62 4.43 -5.87
CA ARG A 105 12.69 5.25 -6.64
C ARG A 105 11.91 4.40 -7.64
N GLY A 106 10.61 4.68 -7.78
CA GLY A 106 9.70 3.93 -8.65
C GLY A 106 9.15 2.63 -8.01
N THR A 107 9.61 2.24 -6.82
CA THR A 107 9.11 1.04 -6.16
C THR A 107 7.61 1.14 -5.90
N GLY A 108 6.83 0.28 -6.59
CA GLY A 108 5.39 0.22 -6.46
C GLY A 108 4.68 1.55 -6.76
N GLU A 109 5.21 2.35 -7.69
CA GLU A 109 4.61 3.61 -8.12
C GLU A 109 3.14 3.44 -8.50
N GLY A 110 2.32 4.42 -8.15
CA GLY A 110 0.90 4.46 -8.46
C GLY A 110 0.02 4.73 -7.26
N HIS A 111 -1.30 4.69 -7.52
CA HIS A 111 -2.35 4.90 -6.53
C HIS A 111 -3.31 3.71 -6.54
N ARG A 112 -3.61 3.15 -5.36
CA ARG A 112 -4.43 1.94 -5.24
C ARG A 112 -5.14 1.85 -3.88
N PRO A 113 -6.24 1.10 -3.77
CA PRO A 113 -6.83 0.74 -2.48
C PRO A 113 -5.80 0.08 -1.56
N TRP A 114 -5.94 0.30 -0.26
CA TRP A 114 -5.05 -0.24 0.75
C TRP A 114 -5.83 -0.78 1.96
N ASP A 115 -5.30 -1.78 2.62
CA ASP A 115 -6.00 -2.54 3.67
C ASP A 115 -5.66 -2.08 5.11
N LEU A 116 -4.96 -0.96 5.28
CA LEU A 116 -4.61 -0.48 6.62
C LEU A 116 -5.85 -0.06 7.42
N ARG A 117 -6.82 0.57 6.75
CA ARG A 117 -8.14 0.96 7.29
C ARG A 117 -9.18 0.89 6.18
N PRO A 118 -10.47 0.74 6.52
CA PRO A 118 -11.54 0.87 5.54
C PRO A 118 -11.43 2.18 4.74
N GLY A 119 -11.46 2.07 3.42
CA GLY A 119 -11.36 3.21 2.50
C GLY A 119 -9.97 3.85 2.38
N SER A 120 -8.94 3.30 3.04
CA SER A 120 -7.59 3.82 2.87
C SER A 120 -6.99 3.46 1.51
N THR A 121 -6.06 4.31 1.06
CA THR A 121 -5.33 4.15 -0.20
C THR A 121 -3.83 4.25 0.04
N MET A 122 -3.05 3.57 -0.80
CA MET A 122 -1.59 3.72 -0.89
C MET A 122 -1.26 4.50 -2.16
N THR A 123 -0.44 5.53 -2.02
CA THR A 123 0.12 6.28 -3.15
C THR A 123 1.62 6.31 -3.04
N ASN A 124 2.32 5.72 -4.01
CA ASN A 124 3.77 5.86 -4.16
C ASN A 124 4.04 6.76 -5.37
N ALA A 125 4.71 7.87 -5.13
CA ALA A 125 4.82 8.94 -6.13
C ALA A 125 5.99 9.89 -5.84
N THR A 126 6.35 10.69 -6.84
CA THR A 126 7.27 11.80 -6.66
C THR A 126 6.52 13.02 -6.12
N VAL A 127 7.07 13.67 -5.10
CA VAL A 127 6.59 14.96 -4.61
C VAL A 127 6.91 16.03 -5.65
N SER A 128 5.90 16.62 -6.25
CA SER A 128 6.04 17.70 -7.26
C SER A 128 5.66 19.08 -6.73
N GLY A 129 5.37 19.18 -5.44
CA GLY A 129 5.10 20.45 -4.76
C GLY A 129 4.85 20.25 -3.27
N VAL A 130 5.42 21.13 -2.47
CA VAL A 130 5.23 21.17 -1.01
C VAL A 130 4.68 22.55 -0.64
N GLY A 131 3.42 22.60 -0.20
CA GLY A 131 2.76 23.79 0.32
C GLY A 131 2.60 23.71 1.84
N ALA A 132 2.76 24.86 2.54
CA ALA A 132 2.35 24.94 3.94
C ALA A 132 0.80 24.98 4.02
N THR A 133 0.19 24.21 4.91
CA THR A 133 -1.21 24.39 5.26
C THR A 133 -1.33 25.62 6.14
N GLY A 134 -1.59 26.78 5.54
CA GLY A 134 -1.64 28.07 6.25
C GLY A 134 -1.22 29.26 5.39
N GLY A 135 -0.89 29.06 4.10
CA GLY A 135 -0.58 30.11 3.14
C GLY A 135 -1.84 30.83 2.68
N LYS A 136 -1.81 32.16 2.73
CA LYS A 136 -2.85 33.13 2.35
C LYS A 136 -3.51 32.77 1.02
N SER A 137 -4.77 32.32 1.07
CA SER A 137 -5.71 32.59 -0.01
C SER A 137 -6.03 34.09 -0.01
N PRO A 138 -6.29 34.72 -1.18
CA PRO A 138 -6.71 36.11 -1.21
C PRO A 138 -7.96 36.29 -0.35
N SER A 139 -7.94 37.31 0.47
CA SER A 139 -8.86 37.56 1.56
C SER A 139 -10.32 37.66 1.09
N THR A 140 -11.16 36.75 1.55
CA THR A 140 -12.56 37.05 1.84
C THR A 140 -12.74 36.81 3.34
N MET A 141 -13.11 37.83 4.11
CA MET A 141 -13.39 37.66 5.53
C MET A 141 -14.60 36.75 5.72
N THR A 142 -14.35 35.60 6.24
CA THR A 142 -15.38 34.76 6.85
C THR A 142 -14.88 34.38 8.23
N ASN A 143 -15.60 34.80 9.28
CA ASN A 143 -15.32 34.43 10.66
C ASN A 143 -15.64 32.92 10.84
N ALA A 144 -14.68 32.07 10.45
CA ALA A 144 -14.69 30.66 10.78
C ALA A 144 -13.43 30.40 11.62
N THR A 145 -13.61 29.78 12.78
CA THR A 145 -12.51 29.30 13.60
C THR A 145 -11.80 28.19 12.83
N VAL A 146 -10.78 28.55 12.04
CA VAL A 146 -9.91 27.59 11.40
C VAL A 146 -9.06 26.98 12.50
N ALA A 147 -9.42 25.78 12.95
CA ALA A 147 -8.49 24.95 13.69
C ALA A 147 -7.23 24.84 12.82
N LYS A 148 -6.13 25.46 13.26
CA LYS A 148 -4.82 25.40 12.59
C LYS A 148 -4.42 23.91 12.50
N VAL A 149 -4.71 23.26 11.40
CA VAL A 149 -4.10 21.97 11.09
C VAL A 149 -2.67 22.29 10.69
N ALA A 150 -1.75 22.26 11.64
CA ALA A 150 -0.33 22.31 11.35
C ALA A 150 0.01 21.08 10.50
N GLY A 151 0.51 21.27 9.29
CA GLY A 151 0.82 20.19 8.36
C GLY A 151 1.31 20.73 7.02
N ARG A 152 1.61 19.82 6.11
CA ARG A 152 2.03 20.12 4.74
C ARG A 152 1.02 19.59 3.74
N LYS A 153 0.69 20.37 2.72
CA LYS A 153 -0.05 19.90 1.55
C LYS A 153 0.96 19.51 0.48
N LEU A 154 0.91 18.26 0.04
CA LEU A 154 1.77 17.72 -0.99
C LEU A 154 0.99 17.53 -2.27
N THR A 155 1.66 17.75 -3.39
CA THR A 155 1.24 17.29 -4.69
C THR A 155 2.10 16.07 -5.05
N LEU A 156 1.47 14.92 -5.26
CA LEU A 156 2.11 13.64 -5.55
C LEU A 156 1.85 13.25 -7.00
N LYS A 157 2.91 13.15 -7.81
CA LYS A 157 2.85 12.84 -9.24
C LYS A 157 3.36 11.44 -9.52
N TYR A 158 2.58 10.65 -10.24
CA TYR A 158 2.90 9.29 -10.66
C TYR A 158 2.42 9.07 -12.11
N SER A 159 2.84 7.98 -12.75
CA SER A 159 2.55 7.70 -14.17
C SER A 159 1.05 7.71 -14.53
N GLY A 160 0.17 7.39 -13.58
CA GLY A 160 -1.29 7.36 -13.76
C GLY A 160 -2.02 8.64 -13.35
N GLY A 161 -1.31 9.72 -12.97
CA GLY A 161 -1.94 10.98 -12.56
C GLY A 161 -1.31 11.68 -11.38
N GLU A 162 -2.14 12.43 -10.65
CA GLU A 162 -1.71 13.28 -9.55
C GLU A 162 -2.68 13.16 -8.37
N LYS A 163 -2.18 13.28 -7.15
CA LYS A 163 -2.96 13.36 -5.91
C LYS A 163 -2.51 14.49 -5.02
N SER A 164 -3.48 15.17 -4.42
CA SER A 164 -3.26 16.15 -3.36
C SER A 164 -3.38 15.46 -2.01
N VAL A 165 -2.33 15.54 -1.20
CA VAL A 165 -2.25 14.87 0.10
C VAL A 165 -1.93 15.88 1.19
N LEU A 166 -2.76 15.90 2.22
CA LEU A 166 -2.49 16.63 3.46
C LEU A 166 -1.72 15.70 4.40
N VAL A 167 -0.50 16.06 4.73
CA VAL A 167 0.31 15.38 5.76
C VAL A 167 0.22 16.18 7.05
N PRO A 168 -0.55 15.73 8.03
CA PRO A 168 -0.65 16.43 9.31
C PRO A 168 0.65 16.30 10.11
N SER A 169 0.86 17.17 11.09
CA SER A 169 2.08 17.18 11.91
C SER A 169 2.27 15.92 12.76
N ASP A 170 1.18 15.22 13.03
CA ASP A 170 1.14 13.96 13.78
C ASP A 170 1.23 12.70 12.90
N ALA A 171 1.36 12.87 11.58
CA ALA A 171 1.57 11.74 10.69
C ALA A 171 2.88 11.01 11.01
N LYS A 172 2.83 9.69 11.01
CA LYS A 172 4.05 8.88 11.15
C LYS A 172 4.89 9.02 9.89
N VAL A 173 6.14 9.42 10.05
CA VAL A 173 7.10 9.48 8.94
C VAL A 173 8.21 8.48 9.22
N VAL A 174 8.54 7.66 8.23
CA VAL A 174 9.69 6.76 8.26
C VAL A 174 10.54 6.96 7.01
N LYS A 175 11.82 6.71 7.15
CA LYS A 175 12.76 6.59 6.03
C LYS A 175 12.96 5.11 5.75
N LEU A 176 13.02 4.76 4.48
CA LEU A 176 13.35 3.42 4.04
C LEU A 176 14.81 3.41 3.55
N GLU A 177 15.53 2.38 3.95
CA GLU A 177 16.89 2.12 3.49
C GLU A 177 16.98 0.69 2.94
N PRO A 178 17.82 0.42 1.95
CA PRO A 178 18.11 -0.95 1.56
C PRO A 178 18.67 -1.72 2.76
N GLY A 179 18.16 -2.93 2.95
CA GLY A 179 18.62 -3.84 3.98
C GLY A 179 19.03 -5.18 3.40
N ASP A 180 19.42 -6.08 4.27
CA ASP A 180 19.76 -7.44 3.92
C ASP A 180 19.15 -8.46 4.90
N ARG A 181 19.26 -9.71 4.53
CA ARG A 181 18.65 -10.82 5.25
C ARG A 181 19.20 -11.04 6.65
N SER A 182 20.46 -10.68 6.92
CA SER A 182 21.11 -10.83 8.24
C SER A 182 20.46 -9.96 9.31
N GLN A 183 19.70 -8.94 8.89
CA GLN A 183 18.97 -8.02 9.78
C GLN A 183 17.63 -8.58 10.27
N LEU A 184 17.17 -9.70 9.69
CA LEU A 184 15.98 -10.39 10.18
C LEU A 184 16.35 -11.08 11.50
N LYS A 185 15.61 -10.76 12.56
CA LYS A 185 15.86 -11.32 13.91
C LYS A 185 14.54 -11.49 14.65
N PRO A 186 14.40 -12.46 15.54
CA PRO A 186 13.26 -12.55 16.43
C PRO A 186 13.01 -11.23 17.18
N GLY A 187 11.75 -10.87 17.35
CA GLY A 187 11.31 -9.62 17.98
C GLY A 187 11.31 -8.39 17.05
N VAL A 188 11.80 -8.50 15.82
CA VAL A 188 11.76 -7.40 14.85
C VAL A 188 10.36 -7.33 14.22
N HIS A 189 9.82 -6.11 14.14
CA HIS A 189 8.57 -5.85 13.42
C HIS A 189 8.77 -5.99 11.91
N LEU A 190 7.80 -6.62 11.24
CA LEU A 190 7.86 -6.93 9.82
C LEU A 190 6.56 -6.53 9.10
N PHE A 191 6.73 -6.03 7.89
CA PHE A 191 5.70 -5.95 6.86
C PHE A 191 6.19 -6.70 5.62
N ALA A 192 5.37 -7.58 5.06
CA ALA A 192 5.67 -8.26 3.81
C ALA A 192 4.48 -8.26 2.87
N ILE A 193 4.77 -8.15 1.57
CA ILE A 193 3.81 -8.42 0.50
C ILE A 193 4.11 -9.85 0.03
N ALA A 194 3.16 -10.74 0.20
CA ALA A 194 3.33 -12.16 -0.03
C ALA A 194 2.21 -12.75 -0.87
N SER A 195 2.51 -13.82 -1.58
CA SER A 195 1.53 -14.60 -2.32
C SER A 195 1.22 -15.87 -1.55
N ARG A 196 -0.07 -16.18 -1.35
CA ARG A 196 -0.49 -17.46 -0.73
C ARG A 196 -0.16 -18.62 -1.68
N GLN A 197 0.45 -19.65 -1.15
CA GLN A 197 0.77 -20.88 -1.85
C GLN A 197 -0.35 -21.92 -1.69
N ALA A 198 -0.33 -22.97 -2.53
CA ALA A 198 -1.34 -24.02 -2.49
C ALA A 198 -1.33 -24.83 -1.18
N ASP A 199 -0.20 -24.89 -0.49
CA ASP A 199 -0.02 -25.55 0.80
C ASP A 199 -0.43 -24.67 1.99
N GLY A 200 -0.96 -23.46 1.74
CA GLY A 200 -1.38 -22.50 2.75
C GLY A 200 -0.25 -21.62 3.30
N THR A 201 1.00 -21.84 2.90
CA THR A 201 2.12 -20.96 3.26
C THR A 201 2.08 -19.68 2.44
N PHE A 202 2.89 -18.69 2.83
CA PHE A 202 3.06 -17.43 2.11
C PHE A 202 4.47 -17.34 1.56
N ARG A 203 4.60 -16.90 0.31
CA ARG A 203 5.90 -16.61 -0.32
C ARG A 203 6.08 -15.10 -0.47
N ALA A 204 7.16 -14.56 0.11
CA ALA A 204 7.51 -13.14 0.01
C ALA A 204 8.77 -12.95 -0.86
N GLU A 205 8.68 -11.99 -1.79
CA GLU A 205 9.79 -11.54 -2.63
C GLU A 205 10.39 -10.22 -2.11
N ARG A 206 9.63 -9.54 -1.23
CA ARG A 206 10.10 -8.33 -0.56
C ARG A 206 9.43 -8.17 0.80
N LEU A 207 10.18 -7.57 1.71
CA LEU A 207 9.69 -7.23 3.03
C LEU A 207 10.36 -5.97 3.57
N THR A 208 9.73 -5.36 4.55
CA THR A 208 10.27 -4.22 5.29
C THR A 208 10.32 -4.59 6.75
N ILE A 209 11.44 -4.33 7.40
CA ILE A 209 11.61 -4.52 8.85
C ILE A 209 11.81 -3.19 9.54
N GLY A 210 11.45 -3.12 10.80
CA GLY A 210 11.67 -1.93 11.64
C GLY A 210 13.01 -1.96 12.35
N LYS A 211 13.72 -0.83 12.35
CA LYS A 211 14.94 -0.62 13.13
C LYS A 211 14.63 0.19 14.38
N GLY A 212 15.27 -0.18 15.49
CA GLY A 212 15.10 0.56 16.76
C GLY A 212 13.67 0.57 17.30
N GLY A 213 12.92 -0.52 17.12
CA GLY A 213 11.53 -0.62 17.57
C GLY A 213 10.50 0.09 16.68
N VAL A 214 10.92 0.60 15.52
CA VAL A 214 9.99 1.15 14.53
C VAL A 214 9.09 0.03 14.01
N VAL A 215 7.78 0.25 14.06
CA VAL A 215 6.83 -0.61 13.37
C VAL A 215 6.77 -0.15 11.93
N PRO A 216 7.16 -0.99 10.94
CA PRO A 216 7.07 -0.61 9.54
C PRO A 216 5.64 -0.15 9.24
N PRO A 217 5.49 1.04 8.69
CA PRO A 217 4.21 1.49 8.21
C PRO A 217 3.85 0.68 6.97
N MET A 218 2.59 0.50 6.70
CA MET A 218 2.01 -0.16 5.50
C MET A 218 0.99 -1.21 5.83
#